data_357d505ba810e9d69471735db762848e
#
_entry.id   357d505ba810e9d69471735db762848e
#
_cell.length_a   1.000
_cell.length_b   1.000
_cell.length_c   1.000
_cell.angle_alpha   90.00
_cell.angle_beta   90.00
_cell.angle_gamma   90.00
#
_symmetry.space_group_name_H-M   'P 1'
#
loop_
_entity.id
_entity.type
_entity.pdbx_description
1 polymer ?
#
loop_
_entity_poly.entity_id
_entity_poly.type
_entity_poly.pdbx_seq_one_letter_code
_entity_poly.pdbx_strand_id
1 'polypeptide(L)'
;MQASPEEPRCPFCYHTIEQPKELQSKKIVEFPLGVCGHCGVVYVYDATGHNMGAAFIEALLFACNDDDSLAFSLSYGEDYADAIIGNYDIITHTITPEKIYNDRYVRGVLIFLKLTDQFKDVTEQKVREKSKSMLPFTKEKLRSGKFSREIVRRHALENKRAELIALAEEDTRVLNELQRMLYTPDEAMRWQIIEILGEVSGKVSEQRPDLVSKLLSTLLQGAASPSTCAWGAVEAAGTIISVTPDLFGEFSPVLLAFLKQKTSLREVTWAIGRISGVEPGLVKHAFKALRSFIGEQDPSLRGYAAWALGNLGYAEVTEELKTLLSDDEKLFIYRDAELKETTVAELAKEAIEKLTEPKRT
;
A
#
# COMPACT_ATOMS: atom_id res chain seq x y z
N MET A 1 -19.74 28.92 28.23
CA MET A 1 -18.87 27.97 28.96
C MET A 1 -18.45 26.92 27.96
N GLN A 2 -17.17 26.84 27.61
CA GLN A 2 -16.68 25.72 26.80
C GLN A 2 -16.79 24.46 27.65
N ALA A 3 -17.37 23.40 27.07
CA ALA A 3 -17.40 22.10 27.73
C ALA A 3 -15.97 21.61 27.97
N SER A 4 -15.70 21.03 29.13
CA SER A 4 -14.39 20.51 29.50
C SER A 4 -14.22 19.11 28.89
N PRO A 5 -12.98 18.70 28.56
CA PRO A 5 -12.70 17.32 28.17
C PRO A 5 -13.08 16.35 29.27
N GLU A 6 -13.60 15.18 28.89
CA GLU A 6 -14.05 14.15 29.81
C GLU A 6 -13.12 12.94 29.79
N GLU A 7 -12.99 12.23 30.92
CA GLU A 7 -12.30 10.95 30.97
C GLU A 7 -13.08 9.88 30.16
N PRO A 8 -12.39 9.08 29.34
CA PRO A 8 -13.05 8.04 28.56
C PRO A 8 -13.59 6.92 29.47
N ARG A 9 -14.84 6.55 29.24
CA ARG A 9 -15.55 5.51 29.99
C ARG A 9 -16.01 4.40 29.05
N CYS A 10 -16.01 3.19 29.58
CA CYS A 10 -16.56 2.04 28.87
C CYS A 10 -18.08 2.24 28.65
N PRO A 11 -18.60 2.18 27.42
CA PRO A 11 -20.02 2.39 27.14
C PRO A 11 -20.93 1.26 27.69
N PHE A 12 -20.35 0.14 28.08
CA PHE A 12 -21.11 -1.03 28.58
C PHE A 12 -21.19 -1.11 30.10
N CYS A 13 -20.20 -0.59 30.84
CA CYS A 13 -20.19 -0.64 32.30
C CYS A 13 -19.94 0.69 32.98
N TYR A 14 -19.72 1.77 32.23
CA TYR A 14 -19.49 3.16 32.67
C TYR A 14 -18.26 3.38 33.56
N HIS A 15 -17.40 2.36 33.76
CA HIS A 15 -16.12 2.55 34.44
C HIS A 15 -15.10 3.20 33.52
N THR A 16 -14.18 3.97 34.09
CA THR A 16 -13.05 4.54 33.36
C THR A 16 -12.19 3.44 32.73
N ILE A 17 -11.69 3.71 31.53
CA ILE A 17 -10.80 2.79 30.82
C ILE A 17 -9.36 3.29 30.90
N GLU A 18 -8.41 2.39 30.69
CA GLU A 18 -7.00 2.75 30.53
C GLU A 18 -6.76 3.27 29.11
N GLN A 19 -5.64 4.01 28.94
CA GLN A 19 -5.20 4.41 27.60
C GLN A 19 -4.91 3.17 26.74
N PRO A 20 -5.37 3.11 25.46
CA PRO A 20 -5.02 2.03 24.55
C PRO A 20 -3.52 1.83 24.45
N LYS A 21 -3.06 0.59 24.41
CA LYS A 21 -1.67 0.16 24.44
C LYS A 21 -1.34 -0.63 23.18
N GLU A 22 -0.06 -0.76 22.87
CA GLU A 22 0.41 -1.60 21.77
C GLU A 22 0.75 -3.02 22.22
N LEU A 23 0.45 -4.02 21.39
CA LEU A 23 0.86 -5.40 21.65
C LEU A 23 2.36 -5.57 21.40
N GLN A 24 3.03 -6.34 22.27
CA GLN A 24 4.46 -6.69 22.11
C GLN A 24 4.68 -7.79 21.05
N SER A 25 3.62 -8.46 20.60
CA SER A 25 3.75 -9.56 19.64
C SER A 25 4.16 -9.02 18.27
N LYS A 26 5.04 -9.75 17.56
CA LYS A 26 5.46 -9.47 16.18
C LYS A 26 4.32 -9.57 15.14
N LYS A 27 3.14 -9.97 15.53
CA LYS A 27 1.93 -9.81 14.72
C LYS A 27 1.58 -8.33 14.74
N ILE A 28 1.53 -7.78 13.58
CA ILE A 28 1.36 -6.38 13.27
C ILE A 28 -0.01 -5.93 13.74
N VAL A 29 -0.06 -5.35 14.94
CA VAL A 29 -1.24 -4.63 15.43
C VAL A 29 -1.10 -3.20 14.93
N GLU A 30 -1.92 -2.84 13.96
CA GLU A 30 -1.92 -1.49 13.39
C GLU A 30 -2.58 -0.48 14.32
N PHE A 31 -3.39 -0.94 15.27
CA PHE A 31 -4.21 -0.12 16.15
C PHE A 31 -3.95 -0.41 17.62
N PRO A 32 -3.68 0.64 18.45
CA PRO A 32 -3.60 0.45 19.88
C PRO A 32 -4.90 -0.11 20.46
N LEU A 33 -4.77 -1.09 21.35
CA LEU A 33 -5.87 -1.84 21.94
C LEU A 33 -5.90 -1.66 23.47
N GLY A 34 -7.01 -2.01 24.08
CA GLY A 34 -7.15 -2.12 25.51
C GLY A 34 -8.28 -3.05 25.91
N VAL A 35 -8.28 -3.41 27.18
CA VAL A 35 -9.33 -4.21 27.79
C VAL A 35 -9.88 -3.49 29.01
N CYS A 36 -11.20 -3.34 29.08
CA CYS A 36 -11.83 -2.73 30.24
C CYS A 36 -11.60 -3.61 31.49
N GLY A 37 -10.89 -3.06 32.48
CA GLY A 37 -10.56 -3.80 33.69
C GLY A 37 -11.75 -4.28 34.51
N HIS A 38 -12.95 -3.69 34.31
CA HIS A 38 -14.17 -4.04 35.04
C HIS A 38 -15.00 -5.12 34.33
N CYS A 39 -15.30 -4.93 33.01
CA CYS A 39 -16.22 -5.82 32.30
C CYS A 39 -15.57 -6.67 31.21
N GLY A 40 -14.26 -6.56 30.99
CA GLY A 40 -13.52 -7.35 30.00
C GLY A 40 -13.75 -6.97 28.53
N VAL A 41 -14.50 -5.89 28.28
CA VAL A 41 -14.74 -5.39 26.91
C VAL A 41 -13.41 -4.95 26.29
N VAL A 42 -13.15 -5.42 25.06
CA VAL A 42 -11.99 -5.00 24.26
C VAL A 42 -12.32 -3.68 23.60
N TYR A 43 -11.36 -2.77 23.52
CA TYR A 43 -11.48 -1.52 22.76
C TYR A 43 -10.22 -1.26 21.95
N VAL A 44 -10.40 -0.60 20.81
CA VAL A 44 -9.34 -0.29 19.84
C VAL A 44 -9.40 1.18 19.47
N TYR A 45 -8.24 1.77 19.19
CA TYR A 45 -8.10 3.16 18.82
C TYR A 45 -7.77 3.33 17.33
N ASP A 46 -8.63 4.01 16.57
CA ASP A 46 -8.33 4.53 15.23
C ASP A 46 -8.02 6.03 15.32
N ALA A 47 -6.79 6.40 14.96
CA ALA A 47 -6.31 7.79 15.02
C ALA A 47 -7.01 8.74 14.03
N THR A 48 -7.64 8.23 13.00
CA THR A 48 -8.17 9.00 11.87
C THR A 48 -9.69 8.98 11.78
N GLY A 49 -10.34 7.98 12.36
CA GLY A 49 -11.76 7.70 12.19
C GLY A 49 -12.12 7.19 10.79
N HIS A 50 -11.14 6.89 9.93
CA HIS A 50 -11.37 6.40 8.57
C HIS A 50 -11.05 4.91 8.39
N ASN A 51 -10.39 4.29 9.37
CA ASN A 51 -10.01 2.88 9.33
C ASN A 51 -10.80 2.02 10.32
N MET A 52 -12.00 2.47 10.70
CA MET A 52 -12.81 1.82 11.73
C MET A 52 -13.07 0.34 11.45
N GLY A 53 -13.27 -0.05 10.18
CA GLY A 53 -13.50 -1.46 9.82
C GLY A 53 -12.27 -2.34 10.09
N ALA A 54 -11.07 -1.88 9.72
CA ALA A 54 -9.83 -2.61 9.99
C ALA A 54 -9.55 -2.68 11.50
N ALA A 55 -9.71 -1.56 12.22
CA ALA A 55 -9.58 -1.51 13.66
C ALA A 55 -10.56 -2.45 14.37
N PHE A 56 -11.81 -2.50 13.91
CA PHE A 56 -12.82 -3.40 14.43
C PHE A 56 -12.44 -4.88 14.27
N ILE A 57 -11.99 -5.29 13.07
CA ILE A 57 -11.54 -6.67 12.81
C ILE A 57 -10.39 -7.03 13.74
N GLU A 58 -9.44 -6.12 13.95
CA GLU A 58 -8.32 -6.35 14.85
C GLU A 58 -8.79 -6.52 16.32
N ALA A 59 -9.74 -5.70 16.78
CA ALA A 59 -10.35 -5.86 18.09
C ALA A 59 -11.09 -7.19 18.22
N LEU A 60 -11.79 -7.63 17.17
CA LEU A 60 -12.51 -8.90 17.14
C LEU A 60 -11.55 -10.10 17.22
N LEU A 61 -10.49 -10.09 16.42
CA LEU A 61 -9.43 -11.11 16.46
C LEU A 61 -8.78 -11.18 17.85
N PHE A 62 -8.44 -10.03 18.42
CA PHE A 62 -7.88 -9.95 19.76
C PHE A 62 -8.83 -10.50 20.82
N ALA A 63 -10.13 -10.14 20.76
CA ALA A 63 -11.15 -10.63 21.67
C ALA A 63 -11.38 -12.15 21.55
N CYS A 64 -11.19 -12.71 20.35
CA CYS A 64 -11.24 -14.15 20.07
C CYS A 64 -9.87 -14.85 20.26
N ASN A 65 -8.90 -14.20 20.87
CA ASN A 65 -7.57 -14.74 21.14
C ASN A 65 -6.77 -15.16 19.89
N ASP A 66 -6.90 -14.40 18.79
CA ASP A 66 -6.34 -14.64 17.46
C ASP A 66 -6.85 -15.95 16.81
N ASP A 67 -8.02 -16.41 17.18
CA ASP A 67 -8.73 -17.50 16.50
C ASP A 67 -9.56 -16.89 15.35
N ASP A 68 -9.01 -16.93 14.15
CA ASP A 68 -9.64 -16.39 12.95
C ASP A 68 -10.97 -17.10 12.65
N SER A 69 -11.02 -18.41 12.85
CA SER A 69 -12.22 -19.21 12.59
C SER A 69 -13.36 -18.83 13.52
N LEU A 70 -13.06 -18.63 14.79
CA LEU A 70 -14.02 -18.15 15.77
C LEU A 70 -14.45 -16.71 15.44
N ALA A 71 -13.50 -15.80 15.24
CA ALA A 71 -13.77 -14.37 15.01
C ALA A 71 -14.73 -14.15 13.81
N PHE A 72 -14.49 -14.84 12.71
CA PHE A 72 -15.31 -14.69 11.49
C PHE A 72 -16.60 -15.52 11.50
N SER A 73 -16.82 -16.38 12.51
CA SER A 73 -18.08 -17.09 12.69
C SER A 73 -19.11 -16.31 13.51
N LEU A 74 -18.69 -15.26 14.22
CA LEU A 74 -19.54 -14.49 15.12
C LEU A 74 -20.48 -13.53 14.38
N SER A 75 -21.73 -13.45 14.85
CA SER A 75 -22.79 -12.60 14.30
C SER A 75 -23.06 -11.40 15.20
N TYR A 76 -23.15 -10.21 14.58
CA TYR A 76 -23.51 -8.98 15.28
C TYR A 76 -24.90 -9.07 15.91
N GLY A 77 -25.03 -8.62 17.16
CA GLY A 77 -26.29 -8.62 17.91
C GLY A 77 -26.64 -9.95 18.58
N GLU A 78 -26.09 -11.08 18.12
CA GLU A 78 -26.28 -12.40 18.72
C GLU A 78 -25.06 -12.80 19.57
N ASP A 79 -23.85 -12.70 19.01
CA ASP A 79 -22.62 -13.15 19.62
C ASP A 79 -21.77 -12.01 20.19
N TYR A 80 -21.91 -10.83 19.63
CA TYR A 80 -21.22 -9.62 20.12
C TYR A 80 -22.04 -8.34 19.89
N ALA A 81 -21.69 -7.32 20.67
CA ALA A 81 -22.17 -5.95 20.50
C ALA A 81 -20.98 -4.99 20.41
N ASP A 82 -21.14 -3.89 19.67
CA ASP A 82 -20.15 -2.84 19.56
C ASP A 82 -20.68 -1.48 20.04
N ALA A 83 -19.75 -0.55 20.29
CA ALA A 83 -20.06 0.84 20.55
C ALA A 83 -18.88 1.70 20.10
N ILE A 84 -19.16 2.95 19.70
CA ILE A 84 -18.16 3.87 19.16
C ILE A 84 -18.19 5.17 19.96
N ILE A 85 -17.00 5.66 20.34
CA ILE A 85 -16.80 6.96 20.96
C ILE A 85 -15.84 7.77 20.06
N GLY A 86 -16.33 8.87 19.52
CA GLY A 86 -15.52 9.82 18.72
C GLY A 86 -14.83 10.88 19.55
N ASN A 87 -14.04 11.72 18.88
CA ASN A 87 -13.31 12.86 19.46
C ASN A 87 -12.36 12.45 20.61
N TYR A 88 -11.81 11.23 20.55
CA TYR A 88 -10.87 10.77 21.54
C TYR A 88 -9.45 11.23 21.21
N ASP A 89 -8.83 11.94 22.15
CA ASP A 89 -7.43 12.34 22.09
C ASP A 89 -6.59 11.33 22.88
N ILE A 90 -5.86 10.47 22.19
CA ILE A 90 -4.98 9.47 22.82
C ILE A 90 -3.82 10.12 23.58
N ILE A 91 -3.43 11.36 23.23
CA ILE A 91 -2.30 12.05 23.86
C ILE A 91 -2.64 12.49 25.29
N THR A 92 -3.85 13.04 25.45
CA THR A 92 -4.34 13.51 26.74
C THR A 92 -5.19 12.47 27.45
N HIS A 93 -5.53 11.37 26.78
CA HIS A 93 -6.46 10.36 27.24
C HIS A 93 -7.82 10.94 27.64
N THR A 94 -8.38 11.79 26.77
CA THR A 94 -9.65 12.47 27.02
C THR A 94 -10.55 12.42 25.79
N ILE A 95 -11.86 12.52 26.03
CA ILE A 95 -12.85 12.79 24.99
C ILE A 95 -13.06 14.30 24.93
N THR A 96 -12.82 14.90 23.77
CA THR A 96 -12.99 16.33 23.58
C THR A 96 -14.43 16.65 23.17
N PRO A 97 -15.01 17.78 23.65
CA PRO A 97 -16.38 18.15 23.33
C PRO A 97 -16.58 18.44 21.83
N GLU A 98 -15.52 18.87 21.16
CA GLU A 98 -15.52 19.22 19.74
C GLU A 98 -14.31 18.61 19.02
N LYS A 99 -14.40 18.51 17.69
CA LYS A 99 -13.30 17.99 16.83
C LYS A 99 -12.06 18.88 16.85
N ILE A 100 -12.20 20.14 17.21
CA ILE A 100 -11.09 21.10 17.38
C ILE A 100 -11.04 21.47 18.85
N TYR A 101 -9.94 21.14 19.51
CA TYR A 101 -9.73 21.45 20.91
C TYR A 101 -8.29 21.92 21.14
N ASN A 102 -8.12 23.10 21.75
CA ASN A 102 -6.81 23.76 21.95
C ASN A 102 -5.97 23.81 20.66
N ASP A 103 -6.56 24.35 19.58
CA ASP A 103 -5.95 24.50 18.24
C ASP A 103 -5.46 23.18 17.60
N ARG A 104 -5.90 22.03 18.13
CA ARG A 104 -5.61 20.71 17.57
C ARG A 104 -6.88 20.05 17.04
N TYR A 105 -6.74 19.39 15.91
CA TYR A 105 -7.82 18.60 15.35
C TYR A 105 -7.80 17.19 15.95
N VAL A 106 -8.84 16.82 16.72
CA VAL A 106 -9.01 15.52 17.35
C VAL A 106 -9.95 14.68 16.49
N ARG A 107 -9.42 13.63 15.84
CA ARG A 107 -10.16 12.73 14.95
C ARG A 107 -10.25 11.32 15.49
N GLY A 108 -9.57 11.04 16.59
CA GLY A 108 -9.47 9.72 17.15
C GLY A 108 -10.82 9.13 17.51
N VAL A 109 -10.96 7.84 17.30
CA VAL A 109 -12.16 7.07 17.59
C VAL A 109 -11.78 5.86 18.44
N LEU A 110 -12.55 5.59 19.48
CA LEU A 110 -12.51 4.33 20.23
C LEU A 110 -13.67 3.47 19.77
N ILE A 111 -13.37 2.25 19.41
CA ILE A 111 -14.35 1.22 19.03
C ILE A 111 -14.31 0.15 20.10
N PHE A 112 -15.42 -0.14 20.72
CA PHE A 112 -15.57 -1.13 21.78
C PHE A 112 -16.26 -2.36 21.24
N LEU A 113 -15.79 -3.54 21.65
CA LEU A 113 -16.34 -4.84 21.29
C LEU A 113 -16.62 -5.66 22.55
N LYS A 114 -17.88 -6.03 22.74
CA LYS A 114 -18.34 -6.87 23.86
C LYS A 114 -18.80 -8.22 23.31
N LEU A 115 -18.07 -9.29 23.60
CA LEU A 115 -18.56 -10.64 23.38
C LEU A 115 -19.68 -10.99 24.37
N THR A 116 -20.63 -11.84 23.97
CA THR A 116 -21.61 -12.43 24.87
C THR A 116 -20.92 -13.36 25.89
N ASP A 117 -21.57 -13.64 27.00
CA ASP A 117 -20.98 -14.43 28.10
C ASP A 117 -20.53 -15.82 27.63
N GLN A 118 -21.23 -16.41 26.67
CA GLN A 118 -20.88 -17.72 26.09
C GLN A 118 -19.47 -17.74 25.46
N PHE A 119 -19.07 -16.68 24.78
CA PHE A 119 -17.76 -16.60 24.14
C PHE A 119 -16.71 -15.94 25.04
N LYS A 120 -17.13 -15.05 25.94
CA LYS A 120 -16.27 -14.38 26.91
C LYS A 120 -15.56 -15.36 27.82
N ASP A 121 -16.27 -16.36 28.37
CA ASP A 121 -15.71 -17.35 29.28
C ASP A 121 -14.59 -18.18 28.66
N VAL A 122 -14.61 -18.38 27.33
CA VAL A 122 -13.59 -19.12 26.58
C VAL A 122 -12.33 -18.29 26.34
N THR A 123 -12.46 -16.97 26.21
CA THR A 123 -11.39 -16.09 25.73
C THR A 123 -10.80 -15.19 26.82
N GLU A 124 -11.55 -14.89 27.88
CA GLU A 124 -11.25 -13.83 28.85
C GLU A 124 -9.90 -14.00 29.56
N GLN A 125 -9.55 -15.20 29.99
CA GLN A 125 -8.30 -15.43 30.72
C GLN A 125 -7.08 -15.12 29.83
N LYS A 126 -7.07 -15.61 28.59
CA LYS A 126 -5.98 -15.41 27.64
C LYS A 126 -5.89 -13.97 27.16
N VAL A 127 -7.04 -13.30 26.96
CA VAL A 127 -7.10 -11.87 26.61
C VAL A 127 -6.55 -11.02 27.75
N ARG A 128 -6.86 -11.31 28.99
CA ARG A 128 -6.28 -10.63 30.17
C ARG A 128 -4.78 -10.86 30.31
N GLU A 129 -4.28 -12.05 30.01
CA GLU A 129 -2.84 -12.34 30.01
C GLU A 129 -2.12 -11.57 28.92
N LYS A 130 -2.65 -11.51 27.70
CA LYS A 130 -2.13 -10.69 26.61
C LYS A 130 -2.13 -9.20 26.95
N SER A 131 -3.18 -8.70 27.60
CA SER A 131 -3.25 -7.27 27.95
C SER A 131 -2.18 -6.84 28.95
N LYS A 132 -1.72 -7.75 29.83
CA LYS A 132 -0.62 -7.47 30.78
C LYS A 132 0.74 -7.32 30.09
N SER A 133 0.94 -7.88 28.91
CA SER A 133 2.16 -7.78 28.12
C SER A 133 2.18 -6.58 27.15
N MET A 134 1.14 -5.76 27.15
CA MET A 134 1.05 -4.58 26.30
C MET A 134 1.99 -3.46 26.77
N LEU A 135 2.62 -2.77 25.82
CA LEU A 135 3.43 -1.59 26.10
C LEU A 135 2.57 -0.33 26.17
N PRO A 136 2.88 0.60 27.08
CA PRO A 136 2.26 1.91 27.09
C PRO A 136 2.41 2.59 25.73
N PHE A 137 1.33 3.19 25.25
CA PHE A 137 1.38 4.04 24.08
C PHE A 137 2.23 5.29 24.39
N THR A 138 3.32 5.50 23.65
CA THR A 138 4.22 6.64 23.85
C THR A 138 4.04 7.67 22.75
N LYS A 139 4.08 8.97 23.12
CA LYS A 139 4.05 10.08 22.15
C LYS A 139 5.17 10.00 21.10
N GLU A 140 6.27 9.38 21.46
CA GLU A 140 7.44 9.21 20.60
C GLU A 140 7.17 8.27 19.42
N LYS A 141 6.24 7.32 19.58
CA LYS A 141 5.82 6.44 18.47
C LYS A 141 4.83 7.09 17.51
N LEU A 142 4.03 8.08 17.96
CA LEU A 142 3.25 8.95 17.05
C LEU A 142 4.15 9.90 16.26
N ARG A 143 5.32 10.19 16.79
CA ARG A 143 6.38 10.97 16.18
C ARG A 143 7.65 10.18 16.37
N SER A 144 7.91 9.17 15.52
CA SER A 144 9.29 8.73 15.45
C SER A 144 10.10 10.00 15.16
N GLY A 145 10.97 10.42 16.07
CA GLY A 145 11.76 11.64 15.92
C GLY A 145 12.67 11.62 14.69
N LYS A 146 12.70 10.48 14.01
CA LYS A 146 13.43 10.21 12.78
C LYS A 146 12.60 10.46 11.51
N PHE A 147 11.26 10.32 11.55
CA PHE A 147 10.42 10.65 10.40
C PHE A 147 10.20 12.15 10.32
N SER A 148 10.76 12.76 9.28
CA SER A 148 10.42 14.11 8.82
C SER A 148 10.15 14.04 7.33
N ARG A 149 9.08 14.68 6.86
CA ARG A 149 8.79 14.81 5.42
C ARG A 149 9.95 15.44 4.68
N GLU A 150 10.60 16.44 5.29
CA GLU A 150 11.76 17.12 4.73
C GLU A 150 12.96 16.18 4.58
N ILE A 151 13.18 15.27 5.54
CA ILE A 151 14.24 14.26 5.46
C ILE A 151 13.94 13.27 4.33
N VAL A 152 12.71 12.74 4.25
CA VAL A 152 12.31 11.83 3.17
C VAL A 152 12.49 12.48 1.81
N ARG A 153 12.00 13.71 1.64
CA ARG A 153 12.13 14.48 0.39
C ARG A 153 13.58 14.72 0.02
N ARG A 154 14.39 15.16 0.97
CA ARG A 154 15.82 15.38 0.75
C ARG A 154 16.53 14.09 0.33
N HIS A 155 16.32 12.99 1.03
CA HIS A 155 16.93 11.71 0.67
C HIS A 155 16.44 11.22 -0.70
N ALA A 156 15.16 11.42 -1.02
CA ALA A 156 14.62 11.06 -2.32
C ALA A 156 15.25 11.91 -3.45
N LEU A 157 15.40 13.23 -3.25
CA LEU A 157 16.05 14.14 -4.21
C LEU A 157 17.54 13.81 -4.41
N GLU A 158 18.23 13.42 -3.35
CA GLU A 158 19.64 13.04 -3.35
C GLU A 158 19.87 11.56 -3.76
N ASN A 159 18.80 10.82 -4.14
CA ASN A 159 18.80 9.39 -4.49
C ASN A 159 19.44 8.49 -3.42
N LYS A 160 19.25 8.83 -2.15
CA LYS A 160 19.75 8.09 -1.00
C LYS A 160 18.81 6.93 -0.65
N ARG A 161 18.85 5.87 -1.47
CA ARG A 161 17.92 4.73 -1.38
C ARG A 161 18.09 3.93 -0.09
N ALA A 162 19.34 3.65 0.29
CA ALA A 162 19.64 2.89 1.51
C ALA A 162 19.10 3.58 2.77
N GLU A 163 19.23 4.90 2.85
CA GLU A 163 18.71 5.70 3.97
C GLU A 163 17.19 5.72 3.99
N LEU A 164 16.55 5.77 2.82
CA LEU A 164 15.09 5.69 2.72
C LEU A 164 14.55 4.32 3.11
N ILE A 165 15.24 3.25 2.72
CA ILE A 165 14.89 1.88 3.13
C ILE A 165 15.01 1.75 4.66
N ALA A 166 16.16 2.15 5.24
CA ALA A 166 16.36 2.10 6.68
C ALA A 166 15.32 2.94 7.45
N LEU A 167 14.96 4.11 6.91
CA LEU A 167 13.92 4.95 7.50
C LEU A 167 12.53 4.30 7.41
N ALA A 168 12.23 3.60 6.30
CA ALA A 168 10.95 2.93 6.08
C ALA A 168 10.78 1.67 6.96
N GLU A 169 11.86 0.98 7.30
CA GLU A 169 11.85 -0.12 8.27
C GLU A 169 11.45 0.36 9.68
N GLU A 170 11.81 1.60 10.02
CA GLU A 170 11.44 2.23 11.30
C GLU A 170 10.08 2.92 11.24
N ASP A 171 9.72 3.50 10.10
CA ASP A 171 8.49 4.28 9.94
C ASP A 171 7.90 4.18 8.53
N THR A 172 6.87 3.38 8.38
CA THR A 172 6.20 3.12 7.11
C THR A 172 5.51 4.34 6.47
N ARG A 173 5.40 5.48 7.19
CA ARG A 173 4.91 6.75 6.63
C ARG A 173 5.78 7.27 5.48
N VAL A 174 7.01 6.76 5.35
CA VAL A 174 7.89 7.00 4.20
C VAL A 174 7.18 6.66 2.89
N LEU A 175 6.44 5.53 2.82
CA LEU A 175 5.67 5.14 1.63
C LEU A 175 4.66 6.20 1.21
N ASN A 176 3.92 6.77 2.17
CA ASN A 176 2.93 7.80 1.89
C ASN A 176 3.57 9.10 1.38
N GLU A 177 4.77 9.46 1.88
CA GLU A 177 5.45 10.66 1.41
C GLU A 177 6.05 10.45 0.02
N LEU A 178 6.64 9.29 -0.26
CA LEU A 178 7.11 8.92 -1.59
C LEU A 178 5.96 8.89 -2.61
N GLN A 179 4.80 8.33 -2.24
CA GLN A 179 3.60 8.37 -3.08
C GLN A 179 3.20 9.80 -3.43
N ARG A 180 3.24 10.74 -2.47
CA ARG A 180 2.93 12.16 -2.75
C ARG A 180 3.94 12.80 -3.70
N MET A 181 5.19 12.38 -3.65
CA MET A 181 6.25 12.91 -4.52
C MET A 181 6.12 12.47 -5.98
N LEU A 182 5.31 11.44 -6.30
CA LEU A 182 4.98 11.07 -7.67
C LEU A 182 4.30 12.22 -8.45
N TYR A 183 3.58 13.11 -7.74
CA TYR A 183 2.88 14.26 -8.35
C TYR A 183 3.82 15.42 -8.65
N THR A 184 5.01 15.14 -9.19
CA THR A 184 5.96 16.14 -9.68
C THR A 184 5.84 16.32 -11.18
N PRO A 185 5.93 17.58 -11.71
CA PRO A 185 5.99 17.82 -13.14
C PRO A 185 7.33 17.40 -13.77
N ASP A 186 8.39 17.28 -12.97
CA ASP A 186 9.71 16.84 -13.40
C ASP A 186 9.69 15.33 -13.67
N GLU A 187 9.83 14.96 -14.95
CA GLU A 187 9.75 13.56 -15.39
C GLU A 187 10.92 12.72 -14.86
N ALA A 188 12.14 13.23 -14.89
CA ALA A 188 13.30 12.49 -14.39
C ALA A 188 13.19 12.23 -12.90
N MET A 189 12.74 13.23 -12.13
CA MET A 189 12.45 13.10 -10.71
C MET A 189 11.34 12.08 -10.46
N ARG A 190 10.28 12.11 -11.25
CA ARG A 190 9.16 11.17 -11.11
C ARG A 190 9.62 9.72 -11.29
N TRP A 191 10.44 9.44 -12.32
CA TRP A 191 11.03 8.12 -12.54
C TRP A 191 11.93 7.67 -11.38
N GLN A 192 12.74 8.57 -10.83
CA GLN A 192 13.55 8.30 -9.66
C GLN A 192 12.68 7.91 -8.45
N ILE A 193 11.58 8.64 -8.22
CA ILE A 193 10.64 8.33 -7.12
C ILE A 193 9.92 6.99 -7.35
N ILE A 194 9.54 6.66 -8.59
CA ILE A 194 8.93 5.37 -8.94
C ILE A 194 9.87 4.22 -8.54
N GLU A 195 11.14 4.30 -8.89
CA GLU A 195 12.13 3.27 -8.57
C GLU A 195 12.36 3.15 -7.06
N ILE A 196 12.57 4.28 -6.38
CA ILE A 196 12.72 4.34 -4.92
C ILE A 196 11.50 3.73 -4.22
N LEU A 197 10.29 4.07 -4.67
CA LEU A 197 9.05 3.56 -4.11
C LEU A 197 8.94 2.04 -4.29
N GLY A 198 9.37 1.50 -5.43
CA GLY A 198 9.46 0.07 -5.68
C GLY A 198 10.39 -0.64 -4.70
N GLU A 199 11.63 -0.16 -4.55
CA GLU A 199 12.63 -0.74 -3.65
C GLU A 199 12.21 -0.67 -2.17
N VAL A 200 11.72 0.50 -1.74
CA VAL A 200 11.21 0.69 -0.38
C VAL A 200 10.00 -0.19 -0.11
N SER A 201 9.07 -0.32 -1.08
CA SER A 201 7.91 -1.22 -0.97
C SER A 201 8.34 -2.67 -0.87
N GLY A 202 9.33 -3.11 -1.66
CA GLY A 202 9.90 -4.44 -1.57
C GLY A 202 10.39 -4.74 -0.15
N LYS A 203 11.15 -3.83 0.43
CA LYS A 203 11.69 -4.01 1.79
C LYS A 203 10.61 -3.98 2.87
N VAL A 204 9.69 -3.02 2.80
CA VAL A 204 8.57 -2.93 3.74
C VAL A 204 7.68 -4.18 3.67
N SER A 205 7.50 -4.77 2.48
CA SER A 205 6.64 -5.95 2.29
C SER A 205 7.16 -7.21 2.99
N GLU A 206 8.45 -7.29 3.33
CA GLU A 206 9.00 -8.40 4.11
C GLU A 206 8.33 -8.52 5.49
N GLN A 207 7.87 -7.41 6.05
CA GLN A 207 7.24 -7.33 7.37
C GLN A 207 5.78 -6.87 7.31
N ARG A 208 5.44 -5.98 6.37
CA ARG A 208 4.15 -5.31 6.23
C ARG A 208 3.60 -5.38 4.80
N PRO A 209 3.33 -6.58 4.25
CA PRO A 209 2.76 -6.71 2.91
C PRO A 209 1.38 -6.03 2.78
N ASP A 210 0.62 -5.97 3.88
CA ASP A 210 -0.68 -5.30 3.96
C ASP A 210 -0.62 -3.81 3.59
N LEU A 211 0.42 -3.09 4.05
CA LEU A 211 0.59 -1.67 3.75
C LEU A 211 0.93 -1.44 2.27
N VAL A 212 1.73 -2.33 1.70
CA VAL A 212 2.07 -2.24 0.27
C VAL A 212 0.88 -2.63 -0.61
N SER A 213 0.07 -3.63 -0.22
CA SER A 213 -1.21 -3.94 -0.89
C SER A 213 -2.17 -2.75 -0.88
N LYS A 214 -2.26 -2.04 0.26
CA LYS A 214 -3.06 -0.81 0.38
C LYS A 214 -2.51 0.31 -0.52
N LEU A 215 -1.20 0.48 -0.56
CA LEU A 215 -0.54 1.45 -1.46
C LEU A 215 -0.86 1.13 -2.92
N LEU A 216 -0.71 -0.13 -3.36
CA LEU A 216 -1.06 -0.59 -4.71
C LEU A 216 -2.52 -0.31 -5.06
N SER A 217 -3.44 -0.65 -4.14
CA SER A 217 -4.86 -0.36 -4.32
C SER A 217 -5.11 1.15 -4.50
N THR A 218 -4.43 1.98 -3.69
CA THR A 218 -4.57 3.45 -3.77
C THR A 218 -4.02 4.00 -5.09
N LEU A 219 -2.86 3.52 -5.55
CA LEU A 219 -2.25 3.92 -6.81
C LEU A 219 -3.15 3.57 -8.00
N LEU A 220 -3.63 2.32 -8.06
CA LEU A 220 -4.48 1.84 -9.16
C LEU A 220 -5.86 2.49 -9.15
N GLN A 221 -6.48 2.72 -7.99
CA GLN A 221 -7.75 3.44 -7.87
C GLN A 221 -7.60 4.91 -8.28
N GLY A 222 -6.50 5.57 -7.84
CA GLY A 222 -6.20 6.93 -8.25
C GLY A 222 -6.01 7.07 -9.75
N ALA A 223 -5.29 6.12 -10.37
CA ALA A 223 -5.09 6.08 -11.83
C ALA A 223 -6.38 5.82 -12.61
N ALA A 224 -7.33 5.08 -12.05
CA ALA A 224 -8.61 4.80 -12.69
C ALA A 224 -9.59 5.98 -12.68
N SER A 225 -9.36 7.00 -11.85
CA SER A 225 -10.25 8.15 -11.71
C SER A 225 -9.96 9.22 -12.77
N PRO A 226 -10.94 9.59 -13.62
CA PRO A 226 -10.75 10.63 -14.66
C PRO A 226 -10.42 12.02 -14.10
N SER A 227 -10.74 12.26 -12.83
CA SER A 227 -10.56 13.55 -12.15
C SER A 227 -9.20 13.72 -11.48
N THR A 228 -8.39 12.67 -11.41
CA THR A 228 -7.08 12.70 -10.78
C THR A 228 -5.97 12.67 -11.82
N CYS A 229 -5.01 13.58 -11.67
CA CYS A 229 -3.74 13.52 -12.40
C CYS A 229 -2.89 12.44 -11.73
N ALA A 230 -2.97 11.21 -12.22
CA ALA A 230 -2.33 10.05 -11.61
C ALA A 230 -0.90 9.82 -12.14
N TRP A 231 -0.12 10.88 -12.26
CA TRP A 231 1.23 10.83 -12.79
C TRP A 231 2.08 9.79 -12.08
N GLY A 232 2.63 8.85 -12.85
CA GLY A 232 3.52 7.82 -12.34
C GLY A 232 2.85 6.71 -11.50
N ALA A 233 1.53 6.73 -11.31
CA ALA A 233 0.85 5.77 -10.45
C ALA A 233 0.80 4.35 -11.05
N VAL A 234 0.58 4.24 -12.36
CA VAL A 234 0.55 2.95 -13.08
C VAL A 234 1.96 2.37 -13.15
N GLU A 235 2.96 3.20 -13.46
CA GLU A 235 4.37 2.81 -13.51
C GLU A 235 4.88 2.41 -12.13
N ALA A 236 4.51 3.14 -11.08
CA ALA A 236 4.85 2.78 -9.70
C ALA A 236 4.22 1.44 -9.29
N ALA A 237 2.95 1.20 -9.64
CA ALA A 237 2.30 -0.08 -9.39
C ALA A 237 3.01 -1.22 -10.15
N GLY A 238 3.34 -1.02 -11.43
CA GLY A 238 4.11 -1.98 -12.23
C GLY A 238 5.49 -2.27 -11.63
N THR A 239 6.18 -1.26 -11.13
CA THR A 239 7.48 -1.40 -10.47
C THR A 239 7.36 -2.19 -9.17
N ILE A 240 6.38 -1.89 -8.31
CA ILE A 240 6.16 -2.62 -7.05
C ILE A 240 5.85 -4.10 -7.34
N ILE A 241 4.97 -4.40 -8.31
CA ILE A 241 4.66 -5.77 -8.72
C ILE A 241 5.92 -6.48 -9.24
N SER A 242 6.76 -5.81 -10.03
CA SER A 242 7.98 -6.40 -10.59
C SER A 242 9.06 -6.68 -9.54
N VAL A 243 9.12 -5.91 -8.46
CA VAL A 243 10.09 -6.10 -7.36
C VAL A 243 9.71 -7.30 -6.48
N THR A 244 8.43 -7.53 -6.26
CA THR A 244 7.92 -8.64 -5.42
C THR A 244 6.74 -9.34 -6.09
N PRO A 245 6.98 -10.04 -7.23
CA PRO A 245 5.92 -10.65 -8.04
C PRO A 245 5.14 -11.74 -7.30
N ASP A 246 5.79 -12.47 -6.41
CA ASP A 246 5.18 -13.54 -5.62
C ASP A 246 4.12 -13.02 -4.65
N LEU A 247 4.31 -11.79 -4.10
CA LEU A 247 3.37 -11.18 -3.16
C LEU A 247 2.28 -10.36 -3.85
N PHE A 248 2.63 -9.65 -4.92
CA PHE A 248 1.73 -8.66 -5.52
C PHE A 248 1.32 -8.96 -6.96
N GLY A 249 1.70 -10.13 -7.48
CA GLY A 249 1.28 -10.57 -8.83
C GLY A 249 -0.24 -10.60 -9.01
N GLU A 250 -1.01 -10.80 -7.93
CA GLU A 250 -2.47 -10.76 -7.94
C GLU A 250 -3.07 -9.41 -8.38
N PHE A 251 -2.30 -8.32 -8.31
CA PHE A 251 -2.72 -7.00 -8.80
C PHE A 251 -2.57 -6.85 -10.32
N SER A 252 -1.87 -7.77 -11.00
CA SER A 252 -1.65 -7.70 -12.46
C SER A 252 -2.95 -7.63 -13.28
N PRO A 253 -4.03 -8.38 -12.98
CA PRO A 253 -5.29 -8.24 -13.71
C PRO A 253 -5.90 -6.85 -13.60
N VAL A 254 -5.77 -6.17 -12.46
CA VAL A 254 -6.26 -4.80 -12.25
C VAL A 254 -5.41 -3.83 -13.07
N LEU A 255 -4.09 -3.98 -13.09
CA LEU A 255 -3.17 -3.20 -13.91
C LEU A 255 -3.46 -3.40 -15.40
N LEU A 256 -3.68 -4.63 -15.87
CA LEU A 256 -4.02 -4.92 -17.26
C LEU A 256 -5.35 -4.31 -17.71
N ALA A 257 -6.28 -4.01 -16.81
CA ALA A 257 -7.54 -3.33 -17.16
C ALA A 257 -7.29 -1.93 -17.75
N PHE A 258 -6.16 -1.28 -17.44
CA PHE A 258 -5.77 0.02 -18.02
C PHE A 258 -5.47 -0.03 -19.53
N LEU A 259 -5.25 -1.22 -20.12
CA LEU A 259 -5.15 -1.40 -21.58
C LEU A 259 -6.44 -0.96 -22.33
N LYS A 260 -7.55 -0.80 -21.62
CA LYS A 260 -8.82 -0.30 -22.18
C LYS A 260 -8.94 1.22 -22.09
N GLN A 261 -8.02 1.91 -21.40
CA GLN A 261 -8.05 3.36 -21.17
C GLN A 261 -7.02 4.05 -22.07
N LYS A 262 -7.47 4.76 -23.09
CA LYS A 262 -6.57 5.44 -24.07
C LYS A 262 -5.57 6.38 -23.43
N THR A 263 -5.93 7.01 -22.33
CA THR A 263 -5.08 7.97 -21.60
C THR A 263 -3.94 7.34 -20.83
N SER A 264 -3.94 6.02 -20.61
CA SER A 264 -2.96 5.31 -19.80
C SER A 264 -2.22 4.21 -20.57
N LEU A 265 -2.33 4.21 -21.91
CA LEU A 265 -1.74 3.15 -22.74
C LEU A 265 -0.20 3.12 -22.67
N ARG A 266 0.46 4.28 -22.61
CA ARG A 266 1.93 4.35 -22.50
C ARG A 266 2.38 3.76 -21.16
N GLU A 267 1.77 4.25 -20.10
CA GLU A 267 2.09 3.91 -18.70
C GLU A 267 1.89 2.41 -18.45
N VAL A 268 0.74 1.87 -18.85
CA VAL A 268 0.47 0.44 -18.66
C VAL A 268 1.33 -0.44 -19.55
N THR A 269 1.65 0.00 -20.77
CA THR A 269 2.52 -0.76 -21.67
C THR A 269 3.95 -0.82 -21.15
N TRP A 270 4.47 0.28 -20.60
CA TRP A 270 5.76 0.30 -19.91
C TRP A 270 5.74 -0.63 -18.67
N ALA A 271 4.70 -0.54 -17.84
CA ALA A 271 4.56 -1.37 -16.64
C ALA A 271 4.52 -2.87 -16.99
N ILE A 272 3.82 -3.24 -18.06
CA ILE A 272 3.81 -4.62 -18.59
C ILE A 272 5.22 -5.03 -19.02
N GLY A 273 5.96 -4.16 -19.72
CA GLY A 273 7.35 -4.42 -20.11
C GLY A 273 8.25 -4.66 -18.90
N ARG A 274 8.08 -3.90 -17.82
CA ARG A 274 8.81 -4.06 -16.56
C ARG A 274 8.49 -5.41 -15.89
N ILE A 275 7.21 -5.74 -15.74
CA ILE A 275 6.76 -6.99 -15.11
C ILE A 275 7.17 -8.20 -15.95
N SER A 276 7.00 -8.14 -17.28
CA SER A 276 7.36 -9.25 -18.17
C SER A 276 8.86 -9.59 -18.20
N GLY A 277 9.70 -8.62 -17.85
CA GLY A 277 11.16 -8.85 -17.70
C GLY A 277 11.52 -9.71 -16.48
N VAL A 278 10.62 -9.84 -15.50
CA VAL A 278 10.85 -10.60 -14.26
C VAL A 278 9.95 -11.85 -14.22
N GLU A 279 8.64 -11.67 -14.38
CA GLU A 279 7.65 -12.77 -14.33
C GLU A 279 6.63 -12.59 -15.48
N PRO A 280 6.96 -13.07 -16.70
CA PRO A 280 6.11 -12.90 -17.88
C PRO A 280 4.74 -13.57 -17.74
N GLY A 281 4.62 -14.60 -16.89
CA GLY A 281 3.37 -15.32 -16.62
C GLY A 281 2.25 -14.40 -16.11
N LEU A 282 2.58 -13.36 -15.33
CA LEU A 282 1.62 -12.44 -14.73
C LEU A 282 0.92 -11.55 -15.77
N VAL A 283 1.57 -11.25 -16.88
CA VAL A 283 1.08 -10.31 -17.90
C VAL A 283 0.88 -10.93 -19.29
N LYS A 284 0.93 -12.25 -19.41
CA LYS A 284 0.76 -12.98 -20.68
C LYS A 284 -0.52 -12.62 -21.43
N HIS A 285 -1.58 -12.27 -20.73
CA HIS A 285 -2.86 -11.88 -21.35
C HIS A 285 -2.82 -10.53 -22.08
N ALA A 286 -1.75 -9.74 -21.87
CA ALA A 286 -1.52 -8.49 -22.62
C ALA A 286 -1.02 -8.73 -24.05
N PHE A 287 -0.55 -9.91 -24.40
CA PHE A 287 0.10 -10.22 -25.67
C PHE A 287 -0.67 -9.69 -26.89
N LYS A 288 -1.98 -9.98 -26.97
CA LYS A 288 -2.81 -9.54 -28.10
C LYS A 288 -2.90 -8.01 -28.22
N ALA A 289 -3.00 -7.30 -27.09
CA ALA A 289 -3.06 -5.85 -27.06
C ALA A 289 -1.69 -5.25 -27.46
N LEU A 290 -0.60 -5.76 -26.88
CA LEU A 290 0.75 -5.29 -27.21
C LEU A 290 1.06 -5.49 -28.70
N ARG A 291 0.66 -6.62 -29.29
CA ARG A 291 0.81 -6.89 -30.72
C ARG A 291 0.09 -5.83 -31.58
N SER A 292 -1.10 -5.39 -31.14
CA SER A 292 -1.83 -4.33 -31.88
C SER A 292 -1.16 -2.96 -31.77
N PHE A 293 -0.34 -2.72 -30.71
CA PHE A 293 0.35 -1.43 -30.51
C PHE A 293 1.58 -1.25 -31.41
N ILE A 294 2.07 -2.29 -32.05
CA ILE A 294 3.16 -2.20 -33.06
C ILE A 294 2.85 -1.21 -34.19
N GLY A 295 1.56 -1.09 -34.57
CA GLY A 295 1.12 -0.19 -35.62
C GLY A 295 0.58 1.16 -35.17
N GLU A 296 0.70 1.53 -33.89
CA GLU A 296 0.18 2.80 -33.36
C GLU A 296 1.02 4.00 -33.80
N GLN A 297 0.39 5.19 -33.82
CA GLN A 297 1.08 6.42 -34.24
C GLN A 297 2.13 6.90 -33.23
N ASP A 298 1.92 6.60 -31.94
CA ASP A 298 2.78 7.03 -30.85
C ASP A 298 4.05 6.18 -30.78
N PRO A 299 5.26 6.75 -30.99
CA PRO A 299 6.51 5.99 -30.95
C PRO A 299 6.80 5.37 -29.58
N SER A 300 6.41 6.04 -28.49
CA SER A 300 6.57 5.47 -27.15
C SER A 300 5.74 4.21 -26.98
N LEU A 301 4.52 4.20 -27.49
CA LEU A 301 3.65 3.04 -27.41
C LEU A 301 4.17 1.87 -28.26
N ARG A 302 4.66 2.14 -29.49
CA ARG A 302 5.29 1.12 -30.35
C ARG A 302 6.55 0.54 -29.70
N GLY A 303 7.43 1.41 -29.20
CA GLY A 303 8.70 1.01 -28.58
C GLY A 303 8.49 0.20 -27.30
N TYR A 304 7.60 0.66 -26.42
CA TYR A 304 7.28 -0.09 -25.18
C TYR A 304 6.61 -1.43 -25.49
N ALA A 305 5.74 -1.49 -26.50
CA ALA A 305 5.14 -2.74 -26.94
C ALA A 305 6.19 -3.72 -27.48
N ALA A 306 7.13 -3.26 -28.31
CA ALA A 306 8.22 -4.08 -28.81
C ALA A 306 9.08 -4.64 -27.65
N TRP A 307 9.49 -3.80 -26.71
CA TRP A 307 10.23 -4.20 -25.51
C TRP A 307 9.48 -5.23 -24.66
N ALA A 308 8.19 -4.98 -24.39
CA ALA A 308 7.35 -5.89 -23.61
C ALA A 308 7.14 -7.23 -24.32
N LEU A 309 6.94 -7.26 -25.64
CA LEU A 309 6.79 -8.46 -26.44
C LEU A 309 8.06 -9.31 -26.46
N GLY A 310 9.24 -8.67 -26.55
CA GLY A 310 10.53 -9.35 -26.41
C GLY A 310 10.66 -10.04 -25.07
N ASN A 311 10.27 -9.37 -23.98
CA ASN A 311 10.30 -9.93 -22.62
C ASN A 311 9.28 -11.07 -22.41
N LEU A 312 8.11 -11.01 -23.06
CA LEU A 312 7.11 -12.08 -22.99
C LEU A 312 7.60 -13.40 -23.65
N GLY A 313 8.51 -13.32 -24.62
CA GLY A 313 9.18 -14.49 -25.19
C GLY A 313 8.32 -15.29 -26.18
N TYR A 314 7.32 -14.69 -26.82
CA TYR A 314 6.51 -15.34 -27.87
C TYR A 314 7.11 -15.10 -29.25
N ALA A 315 7.81 -16.11 -29.81
CA ALA A 315 8.50 -16.00 -31.10
C ALA A 315 7.59 -15.69 -32.30
N GLU A 316 6.28 -15.94 -32.19
CA GLU A 316 5.30 -15.70 -33.26
C GLU A 316 5.17 -14.23 -33.68
N VAL A 317 5.64 -13.28 -32.84
CA VAL A 317 5.57 -11.84 -33.14
C VAL A 317 6.82 -11.33 -33.86
N THR A 318 7.80 -12.17 -34.11
CA THR A 318 9.11 -11.77 -34.67
C THR A 318 8.98 -11.06 -36.02
N GLU A 319 8.08 -11.54 -36.91
CA GLU A 319 7.90 -10.95 -38.25
C GLU A 319 7.27 -9.53 -38.15
N GLU A 320 6.36 -9.32 -37.21
CA GLU A 320 5.79 -7.99 -36.97
C GLU A 320 6.83 -7.05 -36.37
N LEU A 321 7.66 -7.51 -35.44
CA LEU A 321 8.75 -6.69 -34.87
C LEU A 321 9.79 -6.29 -35.92
N LYS A 322 10.05 -7.11 -36.96
CA LYS A 322 10.93 -6.75 -38.07
C LYS A 322 10.44 -5.53 -38.84
N THR A 323 9.14 -5.26 -38.86
CA THR A 323 8.61 -4.06 -39.52
C THR A 323 9.04 -2.76 -38.84
N LEU A 324 9.42 -2.83 -37.56
CA LEU A 324 9.87 -1.68 -36.77
C LEU A 324 11.39 -1.44 -36.88
N LEU A 325 12.17 -2.30 -37.55
CA LEU A 325 13.62 -2.15 -37.64
C LEU A 325 14.09 -0.90 -38.45
N SER A 326 13.19 -0.27 -39.17
CA SER A 326 13.42 0.98 -39.89
C SER A 326 12.74 2.20 -39.23
N ASP A 327 12.20 2.05 -38.02
CA ASP A 327 11.49 3.10 -37.30
C ASP A 327 12.46 3.88 -36.41
N ASP A 328 13.04 4.95 -36.93
CA ASP A 328 14.05 5.80 -36.28
C ASP A 328 13.41 6.87 -35.36
N GLU A 329 12.08 6.80 -35.12
CA GLU A 329 11.42 7.72 -34.20
C GLU A 329 11.93 7.54 -32.79
N LYS A 330 12.22 8.66 -32.13
CA LYS A 330 12.83 8.71 -30.80
C LYS A 330 11.78 8.62 -29.72
N LEU A 331 12.15 7.94 -28.63
CA LEU A 331 11.38 7.89 -27.39
C LEU A 331 12.32 7.85 -26.18
N PHE A 332 11.77 8.12 -25.00
CA PHE A 332 12.45 7.89 -23.74
C PHE A 332 11.90 6.62 -23.09
N ILE A 333 12.79 5.79 -22.55
CA ILE A 333 12.43 4.61 -21.75
C ILE A 333 13.21 4.62 -20.45
N TYR A 334 12.51 4.42 -19.34
CA TYR A 334 13.17 4.24 -18.06
C TYR A 334 13.44 2.73 -17.82
N ARG A 335 14.72 2.38 -17.75
CA ARG A 335 15.20 1.03 -17.43
C ARG A 335 16.63 1.11 -16.89
N ASP A 336 17.06 0.10 -16.15
CA ASP A 336 18.38 0.05 -15.52
C ASP A 336 18.69 1.30 -14.67
N ALA A 337 17.64 1.78 -13.95
CA ALA A 337 17.69 2.99 -13.11
C ALA A 337 18.03 4.29 -13.84
N GLU A 338 17.82 4.37 -15.15
CA GLU A 338 18.12 5.54 -15.99
C GLU A 338 17.02 5.80 -17.02
N LEU A 339 16.71 7.07 -17.24
CA LEU A 339 15.86 7.51 -18.35
C LEU A 339 16.73 7.69 -19.60
N LYS A 340 16.61 6.77 -20.56
CA LYS A 340 17.43 6.71 -21.77
C LYS A 340 16.64 7.15 -23.00
N GLU A 341 17.24 7.99 -23.84
CA GLU A 341 16.75 8.21 -25.19
C GLU A 341 17.13 7.01 -26.06
N THR A 342 16.18 6.48 -26.82
CA THR A 342 16.36 5.35 -27.74
C THR A 342 15.44 5.52 -28.94
N THR A 343 15.46 4.59 -29.88
CA THR A 343 14.53 4.56 -31.02
C THR A 343 13.63 3.33 -30.94
N VAL A 344 12.52 3.37 -31.66
CA VAL A 344 11.63 2.20 -31.81
C VAL A 344 12.40 1.04 -32.43
N ALA A 345 13.26 1.32 -33.44
CA ALA A 345 14.08 0.31 -34.10
C ALA A 345 15.05 -0.40 -33.14
N GLU A 346 15.71 0.34 -32.25
CA GLU A 346 16.61 -0.25 -31.24
C GLU A 346 15.86 -1.21 -30.29
N LEU A 347 14.69 -0.80 -29.79
CA LEU A 347 13.88 -1.64 -28.92
C LEU A 347 13.33 -2.88 -29.65
N ALA A 348 12.93 -2.74 -30.90
CA ALA A 348 12.50 -3.86 -31.73
C ALA A 348 13.64 -4.84 -32.01
N LYS A 349 14.87 -4.35 -32.27
CA LYS A 349 16.07 -5.18 -32.45
C LYS A 349 16.37 -5.97 -31.18
N GLU A 350 16.42 -5.31 -30.02
CA GLU A 350 16.62 -5.98 -28.72
C GLU A 350 15.55 -7.07 -28.46
N ALA A 351 14.30 -6.78 -28.79
CA ALA A 351 13.20 -7.74 -28.65
C ALA A 351 13.40 -8.98 -29.54
N ILE A 352 13.79 -8.79 -30.82
CA ILE A 352 14.05 -9.87 -31.76
C ILE A 352 15.24 -10.72 -31.28
N GLU A 353 16.32 -10.09 -30.80
CA GLU A 353 17.48 -10.78 -30.25
C GLU A 353 17.07 -11.70 -29.10
N LYS A 354 16.27 -11.20 -28.12
CA LYS A 354 15.75 -11.99 -27.01
C LYS A 354 14.87 -13.17 -27.46
N LEU A 355 14.09 -12.99 -28.54
CA LEU A 355 13.20 -14.04 -29.06
C LEU A 355 13.96 -15.12 -29.84
N THR A 356 15.14 -14.79 -30.40
CA THR A 356 15.97 -15.69 -31.19
C THR A 356 17.06 -16.40 -30.38
N GLU A 357 17.41 -15.87 -29.20
CA GLU A 357 18.35 -16.56 -28.31
C GLU A 357 17.75 -17.87 -27.80
N PRO A 358 18.51 -18.98 -27.84
CA PRO A 358 18.06 -20.25 -27.26
C PRO A 358 17.84 -20.06 -25.74
N LYS A 359 16.62 -20.35 -25.27
CA LYS A 359 16.31 -20.32 -23.83
C LYS A 359 17.33 -21.18 -23.12
N ARG A 360 18.20 -20.59 -22.31
CA ARG A 360 19.06 -21.36 -21.40
C ARG A 360 18.11 -22.09 -20.43
N THR A 361 18.00 -23.43 -20.68
CA THR A 361 17.29 -24.37 -19.81
C THR A 361 18.01 -24.56 -18.49
#